data_458d4076d277e4d239b01beb75567a3f
#
_entry.id   458d4076d277e4d239b01beb75567a3f
#
_cell.length_a   1.000
_cell.length_b   1.000
_cell.length_c   1.000
_cell.angle_alpha   90.00
_cell.angle_beta   90.00
_cell.angle_gamma   90.00
#
_symmetry.space_group_name_H-M   'P 1'
#
loop_
_entity.id
_entity.type
_entity.pdbx_description
1 polymer ?
#
loop_
_entity_poly.entity_id
_entity_poly.type
_entity_poly.pdbx_seq_one_letter_code
_entity_poly.pdbx_strand_id
1 'polypeptide(L)'
;MPVSPSSSTPVPAAFTAAGPDEDHHQLARWRDELEARLEERLAHQARHRDQLDDAIDHLEGVRQNLRDRTADLTAPVGSELAHAPSETAASSSDLSAHSIPLSTPPPAPFSPSELATYQRPSLGLLRPASAAELNFSNPEELATNKRILQDSLDSFAIDAFVHDSVVGPRVTQFRVKPGFGVRVESIVALEKNLALSLSANAVRIQAPIPGESYVGVEIPNRHSAPLALRASFESEAWRTHSGELPLILGVDIAGRHVILDLARAPHALIAGATGSGKSVCISNLILSLIYRFRPDELELVLIDPKIVEFAIYRDLPHLIHPVVTDPKQAVQALKWLVREMERRYSVLAEKSVRNLAGYNAKAVAEGFAKLPYIVLVIDELADLMMTAAQDVETPIARLAQMSRAVGIHTVLATQRPSVNVITGIIKANYPTRIAFQVASQIDSRTVLDGKGAEALQGRGDMLFSPPGLGRLQRLQAPFVDDAEIEAIVTSLKAQLAPRYRVELRPEDVPGANTDPTLHAGADPMIKEALEAISANGRASTSYLQRRLKIGYNRAASLMEEMEQRRYIGPQVGNNPREIYVQPSDLKLP
;
A
#
# COMPACT_ATOMS: atom_id res chain seq x y z
N MET A 1 13.30 31.08 0.44
CA MET A 1 12.33 31.72 -0.48
C MET A 1 11.03 31.88 0.27
N PRO A 2 10.39 33.05 0.27
CA PRO A 2 9.27 33.37 1.15
C PRO A 2 7.98 32.70 0.67
N VAL A 3 7.27 32.11 1.63
CA VAL A 3 5.93 31.56 1.46
C VAL A 3 4.93 32.72 1.42
N SER A 4 4.17 32.82 0.34
CA SER A 4 3.08 33.78 0.18
C SER A 4 1.89 33.43 1.10
N PRO A 5 1.29 34.37 1.83
CA PRO A 5 0.09 34.11 2.61
C PRO A 5 -1.14 34.30 1.72
N SER A 6 -1.89 33.25 1.43
CA SER A 6 -3.23 33.32 0.90
C SER A 6 -4.22 32.65 1.84
N SER A 7 -4.80 33.41 2.74
CA SER A 7 -6.09 33.12 3.36
C SER A 7 -6.79 34.46 3.64
N SER A 8 -7.54 34.93 2.65
CA SER A 8 -8.50 36.01 2.82
C SER A 8 -9.62 35.56 3.75
N THR A 9 -9.66 36.13 4.93
CA THR A 9 -10.79 36.04 5.88
C THR A 9 -12.01 36.72 5.25
N PRO A 10 -13.20 36.10 5.26
CA PRO A 10 -14.40 36.78 4.76
C PRO A 10 -14.78 37.96 5.67
N VAL A 11 -14.89 39.11 5.08
CA VAL A 11 -15.51 40.30 5.72
C VAL A 11 -17.02 40.04 5.82
N PRO A 12 -17.66 40.12 6.99
CA PRO A 12 -19.11 39.97 7.08
C PRO A 12 -19.82 41.13 6.40
N ALA A 13 -20.61 40.82 5.38
CA ALA A 13 -21.53 41.76 4.78
C ALA A 13 -22.79 41.85 5.64
N ALA A 14 -22.86 42.84 6.54
CA ALA A 14 -24.10 43.36 7.12
C ALA A 14 -23.82 44.70 7.78
N PHE A 15 -23.70 45.74 6.98
CA PHE A 15 -23.93 47.12 7.46
C PHE A 15 -25.35 47.50 7.06
N THR A 16 -26.31 47.35 7.97
CA THR A 16 -27.61 47.99 7.91
C THR A 16 -27.61 49.15 8.91
N ALA A 17 -27.97 50.29 8.43
CA ALA A 17 -28.02 51.60 9.04
C ALA A 17 -28.31 51.62 10.58
N ALA A 18 -27.25 51.64 11.36
CA ALA A 18 -27.23 52.08 12.75
C ALA A 18 -26.42 53.38 12.81
N GLY A 19 -26.73 54.27 13.75
CA GLY A 19 -26.10 55.58 13.82
C GLY A 19 -24.59 55.51 14.12
N PRO A 20 -23.84 56.62 13.85
CA PRO A 20 -22.36 56.60 13.86
C PRO A 20 -21.71 56.23 15.20
N ASP A 21 -22.40 56.27 16.32
CA ASP A 21 -21.87 55.88 17.64
C ASP A 21 -21.97 54.38 17.93
N GLU A 22 -22.95 53.66 17.37
CA GLU A 22 -23.07 52.19 17.51
C GLU A 22 -22.04 51.45 16.66
N ASP A 23 -21.70 51.99 15.50
CA ASP A 23 -20.68 51.42 14.62
C ASP A 23 -19.29 51.50 15.25
N HIS A 24 -18.97 52.57 15.96
CA HIS A 24 -17.69 52.68 16.68
C HIS A 24 -17.54 51.66 17.83
N HIS A 25 -18.62 51.40 18.57
CA HIS A 25 -18.60 50.39 19.64
C HIS A 25 -18.53 48.97 19.12
N GLN A 26 -19.13 48.66 17.97
CA GLN A 26 -19.02 47.35 17.33
C GLN A 26 -17.61 47.12 16.76
N LEU A 27 -17.03 48.10 16.11
CA LEU A 27 -15.65 48.03 15.59
C LEU A 27 -14.61 47.86 16.72
N ALA A 28 -14.81 48.54 17.86
CA ALA A 28 -13.94 48.39 19.02
C ALA A 28 -14.01 46.97 19.59
N ARG A 29 -15.21 46.39 19.77
CA ARG A 29 -15.40 45.00 20.22
C ARG A 29 -14.79 43.99 19.24
N TRP A 30 -14.94 44.21 17.94
CA TRP A 30 -14.41 43.34 16.92
C TRP A 30 -12.86 43.37 16.88
N ARG A 31 -12.27 44.57 17.06
CA ARG A 31 -10.83 44.73 17.20
C ARG A 31 -10.29 43.94 18.41
N ASP A 32 -10.93 44.13 19.58
CA ASP A 32 -10.51 43.49 20.83
C ASP A 32 -10.64 41.95 20.75
N GLU A 33 -11.67 41.43 20.06
CA GLU A 33 -11.83 40.00 19.81
C GLU A 33 -10.79 39.45 18.81
N LEU A 34 -10.39 40.25 17.81
CA LEU A 34 -9.34 39.88 16.87
C LEU A 34 -7.95 39.84 17.54
N GLU A 35 -7.68 40.84 18.38
CA GLU A 35 -6.44 40.92 19.17
C GLU A 35 -6.33 39.69 20.11
N ALA A 36 -7.39 39.34 20.84
CA ALA A 36 -7.42 38.19 21.70
C ALA A 36 -7.16 36.86 20.94
N ARG A 37 -7.76 36.69 19.78
CA ARG A 37 -7.52 35.50 18.92
C ARG A 37 -6.11 35.49 18.34
N LEU A 38 -5.50 36.62 18.09
CA LEU A 38 -4.13 36.72 17.61
C LEU A 38 -3.14 36.34 18.72
N GLU A 39 -3.37 36.82 19.94
CA GLU A 39 -2.59 36.48 21.11
C GLU A 39 -2.68 34.98 21.42
N GLU A 40 -3.87 34.37 21.35
CA GLU A 40 -4.04 32.94 21.56
C GLU A 40 -3.27 32.09 20.52
N ARG A 41 -3.29 32.52 19.26
CA ARG A 41 -2.53 31.87 18.17
C ARG A 41 -1.02 32.02 18.36
N LEU A 42 -0.55 33.18 18.78
CA LEU A 42 0.87 33.41 19.08
C LEU A 42 1.34 32.58 20.28
N ALA A 43 0.53 32.51 21.33
CA ALA A 43 0.83 31.65 22.50
C ALA A 43 0.82 30.15 22.14
N HIS A 44 -0.03 29.72 21.21
CA HIS A 44 -0.01 28.34 20.70
C HIS A 44 1.25 28.06 19.86
N GLN A 45 1.68 29.00 19.02
CA GLN A 45 2.90 28.86 18.25
C GLN A 45 4.16 28.87 19.12
N ALA A 46 4.21 29.69 20.17
CA ALA A 46 5.31 29.72 21.13
C ALA A 46 5.46 28.36 21.84
N ARG A 47 4.36 27.79 22.36
CA ARG A 47 4.37 26.47 22.99
C ARG A 47 4.84 25.36 22.04
N HIS A 48 4.51 25.45 20.75
CA HIS A 48 4.97 24.47 19.76
C HIS A 48 6.46 24.61 19.45
N ARG A 49 6.98 25.85 19.51
CA ARG A 49 8.41 26.11 19.34
C ARG A 49 9.23 25.57 20.52
N ASP A 50 8.78 25.81 21.76
CA ASP A 50 9.43 25.29 22.97
C ASP A 50 9.49 23.74 22.95
N GLN A 51 8.41 23.06 22.51
CA GLN A 51 8.40 21.60 22.35
C GLN A 51 9.36 21.09 21.28
N LEU A 52 9.58 21.86 20.22
CA LEU A 52 10.56 21.53 19.17
C LEU A 52 11.99 21.73 19.67
N ASP A 53 12.24 22.79 20.40
CA ASP A 53 13.56 23.09 21.00
C ASP A 53 13.93 21.99 22.04
N ASP A 54 13.02 21.58 22.91
CA ASP A 54 13.21 20.45 23.84
C ASP A 54 13.50 19.12 23.12
N ALA A 55 12.83 18.87 21.97
CA ALA A 55 13.07 17.67 21.17
C ALA A 55 14.45 17.70 20.48
N ILE A 56 14.91 18.87 20.03
CA ILE A 56 16.24 19.08 19.46
C ILE A 56 17.32 18.84 20.51
N ASP A 57 17.17 19.41 21.69
CA ASP A 57 18.13 19.23 22.80
C ASP A 57 18.22 17.76 23.23
N HIS A 58 17.09 17.04 23.26
CA HIS A 58 17.07 15.61 23.53
C HIS A 58 17.81 14.80 22.45
N LEU A 59 17.62 15.13 21.17
CA LEU A 59 18.32 14.48 20.06
C LEU A 59 19.81 14.77 20.04
N GLU A 60 20.22 15.98 20.41
CA GLU A 60 21.64 16.33 20.56
C GLU A 60 22.30 15.57 21.71
N GLY A 61 21.61 15.39 22.82
CA GLY A 61 22.06 14.56 23.94
C GLY A 61 22.26 13.09 23.55
N VAL A 62 21.32 12.52 22.76
CA VAL A 62 21.45 11.15 22.22
C VAL A 62 22.62 11.05 21.25
N ARG A 63 22.82 12.06 20.39
CA ARG A 63 23.94 12.12 19.44
C ARG A 63 25.30 12.20 20.15
N GLN A 64 25.39 12.96 21.22
CA GLN A 64 26.64 13.07 22.02
C GLN A 64 26.94 11.73 22.72
N ASN A 65 25.94 11.09 23.33
CA ASN A 65 26.09 9.78 23.97
C ASN A 65 26.55 8.69 22.98
N LEU A 66 26.06 8.73 21.73
CA LEU A 66 26.52 7.83 20.67
C LEU A 66 27.99 8.10 20.26
N ARG A 67 28.40 9.37 20.20
CA ARG A 67 29.80 9.74 19.90
C ARG A 67 30.75 9.29 21.00
N ASP A 68 30.39 9.46 22.26
CA ASP A 68 31.20 9.06 23.40
C ASP A 68 31.37 7.53 23.44
N ARG A 69 30.32 6.78 23.14
CA ARG A 69 30.37 5.31 23.04
C ARG A 69 31.14 4.79 21.82
N THR A 70 31.24 5.55 20.74
CA THR A 70 32.08 5.17 19.59
C THR A 70 33.54 5.57 19.79
N ALA A 71 33.83 6.59 20.58
CA ALA A 71 35.21 6.96 20.94
C ALA A 71 35.89 5.89 21.81
N ASP A 72 35.12 5.24 22.72
CA ASP A 72 35.63 4.13 23.54
C ASP A 72 35.96 2.85 22.73
N LEU A 73 35.40 2.70 21.52
CA LEU A 73 35.64 1.56 20.63
C LEU A 73 36.85 1.75 19.70
N THR A 74 37.49 2.93 19.68
CA THR A 74 38.60 3.28 18.78
C THR A 74 39.94 3.49 19.49
N ALA A 75 40.09 3.09 20.74
CA ALA A 75 41.39 3.11 21.43
C ALA A 75 42.31 2.00 20.85
N PRO A 76 43.56 2.34 20.47
CA PRO A 76 44.47 1.38 19.84
C PRO A 76 44.97 0.35 20.84
N VAL A 77 44.72 -0.94 20.58
CA VAL A 77 45.42 -2.04 21.26
C VAL A 77 46.83 -2.13 20.69
N GLY A 78 47.79 -1.97 21.57
CA GLY A 78 49.22 -1.99 21.27
C GLY A 78 49.68 -3.33 20.71
N SER A 79 50.62 -3.19 19.78
CA SER A 79 51.35 -4.25 19.13
C SER A 79 52.31 -4.98 20.08
N GLU A 80 52.24 -6.30 20.13
CA GLU A 80 53.40 -7.15 20.41
C GLU A 80 53.41 -8.36 19.48
N LEU A 81 54.43 -8.38 18.62
CA LEU A 81 54.82 -9.47 17.76
C LEU A 81 55.77 -10.40 18.52
N ALA A 82 55.53 -11.72 18.48
CA ALA A 82 56.64 -12.68 18.54
C ALA A 82 56.24 -14.06 17.99
N HIS A 83 56.83 -14.38 16.86
CA HIS A 83 57.43 -15.65 16.41
C HIS A 83 56.69 -16.99 16.47
N ALA A 84 56.54 -17.57 15.26
CA ALA A 84 56.35 -18.98 14.98
C ALA A 84 57.62 -19.81 15.28
N PRO A 85 57.57 -21.15 15.36
CA PRO A 85 57.89 -21.93 14.15
C PRO A 85 57.02 -23.20 13.93
N SER A 86 57.16 -23.65 12.71
CA SER A 86 56.71 -24.71 11.88
C SER A 86 56.81 -26.17 12.40
N GLU A 87 56.08 -27.05 11.63
CA GLU A 87 56.20 -28.48 11.40
C GLU A 87 55.38 -29.39 12.34
N THR A 88 54.57 -30.32 11.90
CA THR A 88 54.74 -31.41 10.93
C THR A 88 53.41 -32.06 10.59
N ALA A 89 53.36 -32.68 9.43
CA ALA A 89 52.27 -33.47 8.88
C ALA A 89 52.08 -34.85 9.57
N ALA A 90 50.83 -35.34 9.63
CA ALA A 90 50.51 -36.75 9.48
C ALA A 90 49.01 -37.04 9.25
N SER A 91 48.74 -37.57 8.09
CA SER A 91 47.87 -38.68 7.65
C SER A 91 46.44 -38.85 8.23
N SER A 92 45.50 -38.70 7.30
CA SER A 92 44.36 -39.55 6.90
C SER A 92 43.78 -40.58 7.86
N SER A 93 42.47 -40.50 8.11
CA SER A 93 41.54 -41.64 7.92
C SER A 93 40.07 -41.16 7.95
N ASP A 94 39.34 -41.63 6.96
CA ASP A 94 37.92 -41.70 6.71
C ASP A 94 36.96 -41.45 7.88
N LEU A 95 36.14 -40.45 7.73
CA LEU A 95 34.77 -40.44 8.23
C LEU A 95 33.86 -39.81 7.14
N SER A 96 33.12 -40.68 6.48
CA SER A 96 32.08 -40.36 5.53
C SER A 96 31.04 -39.41 6.15
N ALA A 97 31.18 -38.14 5.84
CA ALA A 97 30.17 -37.11 6.13
C ALA A 97 28.97 -37.32 5.19
N HIS A 98 27.83 -37.63 5.75
CA HIS A 98 26.56 -37.53 5.06
C HIS A 98 26.34 -36.04 4.72
N SER A 99 26.63 -35.70 3.46
CA SER A 99 26.32 -34.41 2.88
C SER A 99 24.81 -34.26 2.78
N ILE A 100 24.25 -33.38 3.64
CA ILE A 100 22.91 -32.81 3.45
C ILE A 100 22.91 -32.11 2.08
N PRO A 101 21.93 -32.37 1.20
CA PRO A 101 21.93 -31.74 -0.13
C PRO A 101 21.92 -30.25 0.01
N LEU A 102 22.97 -29.60 -0.50
CA LEU A 102 23.00 -28.15 -0.73
C LEU A 102 21.76 -27.76 -1.53
N SER A 103 21.05 -26.74 -1.05
CA SER A 103 19.96 -26.08 -1.76
C SER A 103 20.33 -25.92 -3.23
N THR A 104 19.42 -26.31 -4.11
CA THR A 104 19.55 -26.07 -5.56
C THR A 104 19.85 -24.59 -5.76
N PRO A 105 20.88 -24.24 -6.54
CA PRO A 105 21.15 -22.82 -6.82
C PRO A 105 19.90 -22.18 -7.45
N PRO A 106 19.64 -20.90 -7.20
CA PRO A 106 18.50 -20.23 -7.81
C PRO A 106 18.56 -20.41 -9.33
N PRO A 107 17.41 -20.63 -10.00
CA PRO A 107 17.38 -20.87 -11.43
C PRO A 107 18.07 -19.74 -12.17
N ALA A 108 18.85 -20.09 -13.19
CA ALA A 108 19.55 -19.11 -14.02
C ALA A 108 18.54 -18.13 -14.67
N PRO A 109 18.90 -16.87 -14.89
CA PRO A 109 18.05 -15.90 -15.58
C PRO A 109 17.71 -16.42 -16.99
N PHE A 110 16.62 -15.90 -17.57
CA PHE A 110 16.23 -16.24 -18.95
C PHE A 110 17.39 -15.97 -19.91
N SER A 111 17.68 -16.92 -20.78
CA SER A 111 18.73 -16.76 -21.79
C SER A 111 18.30 -15.75 -22.88
N PRO A 112 19.25 -15.08 -23.53
CA PRO A 112 18.92 -14.19 -24.64
C PRO A 112 18.16 -14.89 -25.79
N SER A 113 18.40 -16.18 -26.01
CA SER A 113 17.70 -16.97 -27.03
C SER A 113 16.23 -17.22 -26.67
N GLU A 114 15.92 -17.54 -25.40
CA GLU A 114 14.55 -17.71 -24.93
C GLU A 114 13.76 -16.39 -25.03
N LEU A 115 14.40 -15.29 -24.65
CA LEU A 115 13.78 -13.96 -24.72
C LEU A 115 13.61 -13.45 -26.17
N ALA A 116 14.45 -13.88 -27.10
CA ALA A 116 14.34 -13.51 -28.51
C ALA A 116 13.10 -14.13 -29.18
N THR A 117 12.64 -15.29 -28.70
CA THR A 117 11.44 -15.97 -29.22
C THR A 117 10.17 -15.58 -28.47
N TYR A 118 10.28 -14.94 -27.29
CA TYR A 118 9.13 -14.55 -26.50
C TYR A 118 8.32 -13.43 -27.16
N GLN A 119 7.02 -13.65 -27.29
CA GLN A 119 6.06 -12.68 -27.84
C GLN A 119 5.08 -12.24 -26.75
N ARG A 120 4.88 -10.93 -26.63
CA ARG A 120 3.83 -10.37 -25.75
C ARG A 120 2.47 -10.86 -26.21
N PRO A 121 1.44 -10.89 -25.31
CA PRO A 121 0.13 -11.40 -25.67
C PRO A 121 -0.48 -10.61 -26.85
N SER A 122 -1.12 -11.32 -27.76
CA SER A 122 -1.87 -10.67 -28.85
C SER A 122 -3.15 -10.03 -28.33
N LEU A 123 -3.49 -8.82 -28.81
CA LEU A 123 -4.79 -8.20 -28.53
C LEU A 123 -5.97 -9.02 -29.09
N GLY A 124 -5.72 -9.95 -30.03
CA GLY A 124 -6.71 -10.88 -30.54
C GLY A 124 -7.26 -11.86 -29.51
N LEU A 125 -6.58 -12.04 -28.36
CA LEU A 125 -7.05 -12.85 -27.24
C LEU A 125 -8.11 -12.13 -26.38
N LEU A 126 -8.28 -10.83 -26.56
CA LEU A 126 -9.29 -10.02 -25.93
C LEU A 126 -10.45 -9.76 -26.89
N ARG A 127 -11.68 -9.80 -26.39
CA ARG A 127 -12.87 -9.50 -27.19
C ARG A 127 -12.85 -8.06 -27.68
N PRO A 128 -13.31 -7.79 -28.91
CA PRO A 128 -13.46 -6.43 -29.40
C PRO A 128 -14.61 -5.72 -28.67
N ALA A 129 -14.56 -4.38 -28.63
CA ALA A 129 -15.69 -3.59 -28.14
C ALA A 129 -16.89 -3.72 -29.07
N SER A 130 -18.08 -3.88 -28.50
CA SER A 130 -19.34 -3.87 -29.26
C SER A 130 -19.77 -2.45 -29.63
N ALA A 131 -20.63 -2.29 -30.62
CA ALA A 131 -21.19 -0.97 -30.99
C ALA A 131 -21.95 -0.32 -29.80
N ALA A 132 -22.59 -1.10 -28.94
CA ALA A 132 -23.27 -0.61 -27.76
C ALA A 132 -22.30 -0.05 -26.70
N GLU A 133 -21.08 -0.57 -26.64
CA GLU A 133 -20.02 -0.11 -25.72
C GLU A 133 -19.35 1.19 -26.21
N LEU A 134 -19.51 1.53 -27.47
CA LEU A 134 -18.95 2.74 -28.08
C LEU A 134 -19.94 3.90 -28.11
N ASN A 135 -21.24 3.66 -27.90
CA ASN A 135 -22.28 4.67 -27.92
C ASN A 135 -23.16 4.61 -26.66
N PHE A 136 -22.90 5.51 -25.73
CA PHE A 136 -23.61 5.59 -24.45
C PHE A 136 -24.83 6.53 -24.48
N SER A 137 -25.07 7.21 -25.60
CA SER A 137 -26.07 8.29 -25.68
C SER A 137 -27.47 7.75 -25.98
N ASN A 138 -28.43 8.12 -25.13
CA ASN A 138 -29.86 7.98 -25.40
C ASN A 138 -30.51 9.37 -25.30
N PRO A 139 -30.80 10.06 -26.44
CA PRO A 139 -31.32 11.42 -26.45
C PRO A 139 -32.66 11.58 -25.69
N GLU A 140 -33.54 10.61 -25.74
CA GLU A 140 -34.86 10.65 -25.06
C GLU A 140 -34.69 10.57 -23.52
N GLU A 141 -33.79 9.70 -23.06
CA GLU A 141 -33.46 9.59 -21.65
C GLU A 141 -32.80 10.86 -21.12
N LEU A 142 -31.89 11.45 -21.91
CA LEU A 142 -31.22 12.70 -21.57
C LEU A 142 -32.23 13.85 -21.42
N ALA A 143 -33.14 14.03 -22.37
CA ALA A 143 -34.17 15.06 -22.34
C ALA A 143 -35.13 14.86 -21.15
N THR A 144 -35.50 13.63 -20.86
CA THR A 144 -36.38 13.28 -19.74
C THR A 144 -35.69 13.57 -18.40
N ASN A 145 -34.46 13.11 -18.21
CA ASN A 145 -33.71 13.32 -16.97
C ASN A 145 -33.42 14.82 -16.75
N LYS A 146 -33.08 15.57 -17.82
CA LYS A 146 -32.87 17.03 -17.76
C LYS A 146 -34.13 17.75 -17.25
N ARG A 147 -35.30 17.40 -17.78
CA ARG A 147 -36.58 17.98 -17.36
C ARG A 147 -36.87 17.65 -15.90
N ILE A 148 -36.83 16.36 -15.50
CA ILE A 148 -37.09 15.93 -14.13
C ILE A 148 -36.15 16.64 -13.15
N LEU A 149 -34.88 16.77 -13.51
CA LEU A 149 -33.89 17.48 -12.68
C LEU A 149 -34.24 18.97 -12.52
N GLN A 150 -34.61 19.65 -13.62
CA GLN A 150 -35.02 21.07 -13.55
C GLN A 150 -36.31 21.23 -12.73
N ASP A 151 -37.35 20.44 -13.01
CA ASP A 151 -38.63 20.47 -12.28
C ASP A 151 -38.42 20.21 -10.78
N SER A 152 -37.46 19.35 -10.42
CA SER A 152 -37.12 19.07 -9.02
C SER A 152 -36.44 20.30 -8.37
N LEU A 153 -35.48 20.95 -9.02
CA LEU A 153 -34.82 22.14 -8.50
C LEU A 153 -35.84 23.25 -8.28
N ASP A 154 -36.76 23.46 -9.24
CA ASP A 154 -37.81 24.47 -9.16
C ASP A 154 -38.79 24.17 -8.02
N SER A 155 -39.19 22.91 -7.82
CA SER A 155 -40.09 22.49 -6.74
C SER A 155 -39.53 22.71 -5.33
N PHE A 156 -38.19 22.65 -5.20
CA PHE A 156 -37.49 22.96 -3.94
C PHE A 156 -37.07 24.43 -3.82
N ALA A 157 -37.56 25.32 -4.72
CA ALA A 157 -37.27 26.74 -4.77
C ALA A 157 -35.76 27.04 -4.81
N ILE A 158 -34.99 26.22 -5.52
CA ILE A 158 -33.56 26.42 -5.78
C ILE A 158 -33.42 27.10 -7.15
N ASP A 159 -32.99 28.34 -7.16
CA ASP A 159 -32.67 29.09 -8.38
C ASP A 159 -31.38 28.52 -8.98
N ALA A 160 -31.52 27.48 -9.83
CA ALA A 160 -30.43 26.83 -10.52
C ALA A 160 -30.89 26.30 -11.87
N PHE A 161 -30.03 26.37 -12.85
CA PHE A 161 -30.34 25.99 -14.24
C PHE A 161 -29.51 24.81 -14.71
N VAL A 162 -30.16 23.77 -15.29
CA VAL A 162 -29.52 22.63 -15.93
C VAL A 162 -29.02 23.02 -17.30
N HIS A 163 -27.71 23.28 -17.41
CA HIS A 163 -27.09 23.84 -18.62
C HIS A 163 -26.96 22.78 -19.70
N ASP A 164 -26.07 21.80 -19.51
CA ASP A 164 -25.79 20.71 -20.46
C ASP A 164 -25.50 19.39 -19.72
N SER A 165 -25.10 18.38 -20.48
CA SER A 165 -24.76 17.09 -19.89
C SER A 165 -23.56 16.45 -20.60
N VAL A 166 -22.76 15.71 -19.84
CA VAL A 166 -21.68 14.84 -20.34
C VAL A 166 -22.12 13.40 -20.13
N VAL A 167 -22.23 12.65 -21.23
CA VAL A 167 -22.68 11.26 -21.20
C VAL A 167 -21.48 10.35 -21.10
N GLY A 168 -21.41 9.56 -20.05
CA GLY A 168 -20.38 8.56 -19.85
C GLY A 168 -20.91 7.12 -19.94
N PRO A 169 -20.05 6.13 -19.76
CA PRO A 169 -20.43 4.72 -19.94
C PRO A 169 -21.42 4.21 -18.89
N ARG A 170 -21.44 4.78 -17.70
CA ARG A 170 -22.28 4.34 -16.57
C ARG A 170 -23.18 5.42 -16.05
N VAL A 171 -22.77 6.66 -16.13
CA VAL A 171 -23.50 7.79 -15.60
C VAL A 171 -23.48 8.94 -16.61
N THR A 172 -24.53 9.72 -16.58
CA THR A 172 -24.59 11.03 -17.23
C THR A 172 -24.43 12.11 -16.17
N GLN A 173 -23.48 13.01 -16.35
CA GLN A 173 -23.28 14.17 -15.49
C GLN A 173 -24.00 15.38 -16.09
N PHE A 174 -25.05 15.85 -15.41
CA PHE A 174 -25.71 17.10 -15.75
C PHE A 174 -25.00 18.25 -15.05
N ARG A 175 -24.64 19.29 -15.82
CA ARG A 175 -24.00 20.50 -15.30
C ARG A 175 -25.09 21.50 -14.89
N VAL A 176 -25.19 21.75 -13.60
CA VAL A 176 -26.17 22.68 -13.00
C VAL A 176 -25.45 23.95 -12.63
N LYS A 177 -25.93 25.09 -13.14
CA LYS A 177 -25.42 26.42 -12.82
C LYS A 177 -26.27 27.01 -11.71
N PRO A 178 -25.73 27.20 -10.49
CA PRO A 178 -26.43 27.92 -9.43
C PRO A 178 -26.68 29.39 -9.81
N GLY A 179 -27.85 29.91 -9.47
CA GLY A 179 -28.17 31.32 -9.57
C GLY A 179 -27.39 32.17 -8.56
N PHE A 180 -27.50 33.47 -8.68
CA PHE A 180 -26.79 34.40 -7.80
C PHE A 180 -27.28 34.25 -6.35
N GLY A 181 -26.35 34.01 -5.40
CA GLY A 181 -26.68 33.88 -3.98
C GLY A 181 -27.14 32.48 -3.54
N VAL A 182 -27.27 31.50 -4.46
CA VAL A 182 -27.60 30.12 -4.11
C VAL A 182 -26.39 29.43 -3.47
N ARG A 183 -26.62 28.88 -2.28
CA ARG A 183 -25.59 28.08 -1.58
C ARG A 183 -25.47 26.71 -2.25
N VAL A 184 -24.25 26.32 -2.57
CA VAL A 184 -23.98 25.02 -3.21
C VAL A 184 -24.47 23.84 -2.35
N GLU A 185 -24.37 23.98 -1.02
CA GLU A 185 -24.82 22.98 -0.05
C GLU A 185 -26.33 22.70 -0.13
N SER A 186 -27.16 23.67 -0.53
CA SER A 186 -28.61 23.48 -0.71
C SER A 186 -28.89 22.53 -1.88
N ILE A 187 -28.10 22.57 -2.96
CA ILE A 187 -28.21 21.61 -4.06
C ILE A 187 -27.72 20.21 -3.59
N VAL A 188 -26.60 20.14 -2.87
CA VAL A 188 -26.07 18.89 -2.35
C VAL A 188 -27.04 18.21 -1.39
N ALA A 189 -27.79 18.97 -0.59
CA ALA A 189 -28.80 18.43 0.33
C ALA A 189 -29.95 17.71 -0.38
N LEU A 190 -30.19 17.97 -1.68
CA LEU A 190 -31.23 17.34 -2.47
C LEU A 190 -30.85 15.96 -3.01
N GLU A 191 -29.68 15.44 -2.76
CA GLU A 191 -29.17 14.17 -3.32
C GLU A 191 -30.20 13.03 -3.25
N LYS A 192 -30.82 12.84 -2.08
CA LYS A 192 -31.83 11.79 -1.88
C LYS A 192 -33.17 12.09 -2.58
N ASN A 193 -33.58 13.36 -2.60
CA ASN A 193 -34.81 13.78 -3.23
C ASN A 193 -34.70 13.65 -4.76
N LEU A 194 -33.55 14.01 -5.32
CA LEU A 194 -33.26 13.83 -6.74
C LEU A 194 -33.20 12.36 -7.13
N ALA A 195 -32.60 11.49 -6.29
CA ALA A 195 -32.60 10.05 -6.51
C ALA A 195 -34.03 9.50 -6.57
N LEU A 196 -34.92 9.94 -5.68
CA LEU A 196 -36.33 9.58 -5.68
C LEU A 196 -37.06 10.05 -6.95
N SER A 197 -36.94 11.33 -7.31
CA SER A 197 -37.61 11.91 -8.48
C SER A 197 -37.17 11.29 -9.80
N LEU A 198 -35.89 10.89 -9.88
CA LEU A 198 -35.28 10.26 -11.07
C LEU A 198 -35.45 8.73 -11.06
N SER A 199 -36.07 8.15 -10.02
CA SER A 199 -36.17 6.71 -9.82
C SER A 199 -34.79 6.00 -9.93
N ALA A 200 -33.76 6.65 -9.44
CA ALA A 200 -32.37 6.16 -9.45
C ALA A 200 -32.00 5.57 -8.09
N ASN A 201 -31.21 4.48 -8.07
CA ASN A 201 -30.74 3.87 -6.84
C ASN A 201 -29.89 4.84 -5.98
N ALA A 202 -29.08 5.65 -6.64
CA ALA A 202 -28.29 6.72 -6.04
C ALA A 202 -27.99 7.79 -7.09
N VAL A 203 -27.93 9.04 -6.66
CA VAL A 203 -27.44 10.18 -7.42
C VAL A 203 -26.23 10.70 -6.68
N ARG A 204 -25.15 11.05 -7.36
CA ARG A 204 -23.99 11.66 -6.75
C ARG A 204 -23.89 13.13 -7.18
N ILE A 205 -23.67 14.01 -6.23
CA ILE A 205 -23.49 15.45 -6.52
C ILE A 205 -22.03 15.82 -6.31
N GLN A 206 -21.39 16.28 -7.39
CA GLN A 206 -20.03 16.82 -7.36
C GLN A 206 -20.08 18.34 -7.34
N ALA A 207 -19.74 18.93 -6.22
CA ALA A 207 -19.90 20.36 -6.02
C ALA A 207 -18.64 20.98 -5.39
N PRO A 208 -17.95 21.87 -6.14
CA PRO A 208 -18.11 22.17 -7.56
C PRO A 208 -17.49 21.11 -8.48
N ILE A 209 -17.76 21.16 -9.80
CA ILE A 209 -16.96 20.45 -10.79
C ILE A 209 -15.58 21.10 -10.84
N PRO A 210 -14.48 20.36 -10.73
CA PRO A 210 -13.14 20.92 -10.67
C PRO A 210 -12.78 21.75 -11.91
N GLY A 211 -12.47 23.04 -11.68
CA GLY A 211 -12.12 23.98 -12.74
C GLY A 211 -13.31 24.62 -13.46
N GLU A 212 -14.55 24.32 -13.03
CA GLU A 212 -15.77 24.86 -13.62
C GLU A 212 -16.65 25.55 -12.56
N SER A 213 -17.50 26.47 -13.00
CA SER A 213 -18.48 27.16 -12.13
C SER A 213 -19.84 26.45 -12.14
N TYR A 214 -19.83 25.13 -12.12
CA TYR A 214 -21.00 24.25 -12.18
C TYR A 214 -21.00 23.26 -11.02
N VAL A 215 -22.20 22.81 -10.69
CA VAL A 215 -22.43 21.61 -9.86
C VAL A 215 -22.77 20.46 -10.79
N GLY A 216 -22.04 19.34 -10.66
CA GLY A 216 -22.29 18.13 -11.42
C GLY A 216 -23.27 17.23 -10.71
N VAL A 217 -24.42 16.93 -11.33
CA VAL A 217 -25.38 15.94 -10.87
C VAL A 217 -25.22 14.68 -11.72
N GLU A 218 -24.68 13.63 -11.13
CA GLU A 218 -24.36 12.36 -11.80
C GLU A 218 -25.53 11.39 -11.63
N ILE A 219 -26.21 11.09 -12.72
CA ILE A 219 -27.39 10.22 -12.79
C ILE A 219 -26.98 8.92 -13.47
N PRO A 220 -27.29 7.74 -12.90
CA PRO A 220 -27.03 6.44 -13.55
C PRO A 220 -27.76 6.30 -14.87
N ASN A 221 -27.07 5.82 -15.91
CA ASN A 221 -27.69 5.45 -17.17
C ASN A 221 -28.53 4.19 -16.99
N ARG A 222 -29.75 4.15 -17.55
CA ARG A 222 -30.61 2.96 -17.50
C ARG A 222 -30.00 1.77 -18.24
N HIS A 223 -29.32 2.05 -19.34
CA HIS A 223 -28.62 1.06 -20.14
C HIS A 223 -27.13 1.36 -20.11
N SER A 224 -26.33 0.44 -19.64
CA SER A 224 -24.88 0.52 -19.65
C SER A 224 -24.28 -0.82 -20.06
N ALA A 225 -23.42 -0.80 -21.06
CA ALA A 225 -22.65 -1.96 -21.46
C ALA A 225 -21.29 -2.01 -20.73
N PRO A 226 -20.74 -3.20 -20.43
CA PRO A 226 -19.40 -3.31 -19.88
C PRO A 226 -18.38 -2.84 -20.92
N LEU A 227 -17.42 -2.05 -20.50
CA LEU A 227 -16.35 -1.53 -21.37
C LEU A 227 -15.31 -2.64 -21.63
N ALA A 228 -15.06 -3.03 -22.88
CA ALA A 228 -14.05 -4.04 -23.19
C ALA A 228 -12.63 -3.54 -22.89
N LEU A 229 -11.79 -4.37 -22.23
CA LEU A 229 -10.40 -4.03 -21.93
C LEU A 229 -9.59 -3.77 -23.22
N ARG A 230 -9.86 -4.50 -24.30
CA ARG A 230 -9.21 -4.31 -25.60
C ARG A 230 -9.31 -2.87 -26.10
N ALA A 231 -10.45 -2.20 -25.93
CA ALA A 231 -10.61 -0.81 -26.34
C ALA A 231 -9.63 0.13 -25.62
N SER A 232 -9.30 -0.17 -24.37
CA SER A 232 -8.30 0.61 -23.62
C SER A 232 -6.88 0.37 -24.13
N PHE A 233 -6.51 -0.84 -24.51
CA PHE A 233 -5.22 -1.12 -25.16
C PHE A 233 -5.10 -0.52 -26.56
N GLU A 234 -6.19 -0.45 -27.32
CA GLU A 234 -6.25 0.16 -28.64
C GLU A 234 -6.32 1.70 -28.60
N SER A 235 -6.56 2.30 -27.43
CA SER A 235 -6.67 3.75 -27.26
C SER A 235 -5.36 4.48 -27.56
N GLU A 236 -5.47 5.73 -28.03
CA GLU A 236 -4.32 6.60 -28.23
C GLU A 236 -3.59 6.86 -26.88
N ALA A 237 -4.34 7.04 -25.80
CA ALA A 237 -3.79 7.25 -24.45
C ALA A 237 -2.83 6.14 -24.04
N TRP A 238 -3.15 4.87 -24.33
CA TRP A 238 -2.25 3.74 -24.06
C TRP A 238 -1.05 3.72 -24.99
N ARG A 239 -1.27 3.88 -26.30
CA ARG A 239 -0.21 3.78 -27.32
C ARG A 239 0.84 4.87 -27.19
N THR A 240 0.44 6.09 -26.82
CA THR A 240 1.34 7.24 -26.67
C THR A 240 1.89 7.39 -25.25
N HIS A 241 1.45 6.56 -24.29
CA HIS A 241 1.89 6.67 -22.90
C HIS A 241 3.39 6.36 -22.76
N SER A 242 4.14 7.34 -22.25
CA SER A 242 5.60 7.26 -22.06
C SER A 242 6.02 6.93 -20.62
N GLY A 243 5.07 6.58 -19.76
CA GLY A 243 5.35 6.21 -18.35
C GLY A 243 6.13 4.90 -18.23
N GLU A 244 6.82 4.74 -17.10
CA GLU A 244 7.68 3.57 -16.84
C GLU A 244 6.86 2.31 -16.52
N LEU A 245 5.76 2.40 -15.75
CA LEU A 245 4.88 1.28 -15.38
C LEU A 245 3.41 1.65 -15.63
N PRO A 246 2.96 1.68 -16.89
CA PRO A 246 1.59 2.07 -17.23
C PRO A 246 0.57 1.01 -16.84
N LEU A 247 -0.50 1.45 -16.18
CA LEU A 247 -1.65 0.64 -15.76
C LEU A 247 -2.94 1.24 -16.29
N ILE A 248 -3.76 0.45 -16.97
CA ILE A 248 -5.09 0.85 -17.42
C ILE A 248 -6.02 0.90 -16.20
N LEU A 249 -6.49 2.11 -15.83
CA LEU A 249 -7.52 2.25 -14.80
C LEU A 249 -8.93 2.15 -15.41
N GLY A 250 -9.15 2.80 -16.54
CA GLY A 250 -10.45 2.82 -17.18
C GLY A 250 -10.71 4.09 -17.95
N VAL A 251 -11.98 4.51 -18.02
CA VAL A 251 -12.40 5.74 -18.68
C VAL A 251 -13.09 6.69 -17.69
N ASP A 252 -12.92 7.98 -17.89
CA ASP A 252 -13.62 9.01 -17.11
C ASP A 252 -15.07 9.21 -17.61
N ILE A 253 -15.80 10.12 -16.96
CA ILE A 253 -17.19 10.45 -17.32
C ILE A 253 -17.29 10.96 -18.77
N ALA A 254 -16.24 11.57 -19.30
CA ALA A 254 -16.21 12.04 -20.68
C ALA A 254 -15.75 10.97 -21.70
N GLY A 255 -15.57 9.71 -21.27
CA GLY A 255 -15.12 8.61 -22.12
C GLY A 255 -13.61 8.62 -22.41
N ARG A 256 -12.81 9.46 -21.74
CA ARG A 256 -11.36 9.52 -21.95
C ARG A 256 -10.68 8.41 -21.16
N HIS A 257 -9.77 7.68 -21.80
CA HIS A 257 -8.98 6.65 -21.14
C HIS A 257 -7.99 7.25 -20.14
N VAL A 258 -7.94 6.68 -18.95
CA VAL A 258 -7.06 7.08 -17.85
C VAL A 258 -6.04 5.98 -17.58
N ILE A 259 -4.77 6.31 -17.78
CA ILE A 259 -3.62 5.43 -17.58
C ILE A 259 -2.84 5.96 -16.36
N LEU A 260 -2.61 5.11 -15.39
CA LEU A 260 -1.79 5.40 -14.21
C LEU A 260 -0.36 4.91 -14.47
N ASP A 261 0.64 5.75 -14.23
CA ASP A 261 2.03 5.30 -14.16
C ASP A 261 2.38 4.92 -12.72
N LEU A 262 2.48 3.62 -12.44
CA LEU A 262 2.78 3.11 -11.09
C LEU A 262 4.18 3.53 -10.60
N ALA A 263 5.13 3.80 -11.49
CA ALA A 263 6.44 4.30 -11.09
C ALA A 263 6.38 5.74 -10.55
N ARG A 264 5.45 6.55 -11.05
CA ARG A 264 5.19 7.92 -10.55
C ARG A 264 4.27 7.94 -9.34
N ALA A 265 3.30 7.03 -9.29
CA ALA A 265 2.40 6.79 -8.17
C ALA A 265 2.74 5.44 -7.53
N PRO A 266 3.82 5.36 -6.75
CA PRO A 266 4.62 4.15 -6.53
C PRO A 266 3.86 2.99 -5.88
N HIS A 267 2.78 3.28 -5.20
CA HIS A 267 1.98 2.30 -4.46
C HIS A 267 0.51 2.66 -4.57
N ALA A 268 -0.33 1.65 -4.72
CA ALA A 268 -1.77 1.84 -4.87
C ALA A 268 -2.54 1.04 -3.81
N LEU A 269 -3.58 1.66 -3.25
CA LEU A 269 -4.54 1.04 -2.38
C LEU A 269 -5.88 0.94 -3.10
N ILE A 270 -6.44 -0.27 -3.17
CA ILE A 270 -7.71 -0.55 -3.85
C ILE A 270 -8.69 -1.16 -2.84
N ALA A 271 -9.87 -0.59 -2.71
CA ALA A 271 -10.89 -1.14 -1.83
C ALA A 271 -12.27 -1.18 -2.49
N GLY A 272 -13.11 -2.13 -2.06
CA GLY A 272 -14.49 -2.23 -2.56
C GLY A 272 -15.17 -3.51 -2.10
N ALA A 273 -16.50 -3.47 -1.98
CA ALA A 273 -17.29 -4.63 -1.61
C ALA A 273 -17.22 -5.75 -2.65
N THR A 274 -17.60 -6.96 -2.28
CA THR A 274 -17.72 -8.10 -3.21
C THR A 274 -18.66 -7.74 -4.37
N GLY A 275 -18.26 -8.06 -5.60
CA GLY A 275 -19.03 -7.74 -6.82
C GLY A 275 -18.95 -6.27 -7.27
N SER A 276 -18.21 -5.42 -6.58
CA SER A 276 -18.03 -4.00 -6.96
C SER A 276 -17.17 -3.81 -8.20
N GLY A 277 -16.33 -4.79 -8.57
CA GLY A 277 -15.38 -4.75 -9.69
C GLY A 277 -13.91 -4.66 -9.28
N LYS A 278 -13.59 -4.81 -7.98
CA LYS A 278 -12.22 -4.79 -7.44
C LYS A 278 -11.31 -5.81 -8.13
N SER A 279 -11.71 -7.08 -8.16
CA SER A 279 -10.92 -8.18 -8.72
C SER A 279 -10.67 -8.01 -10.22
N VAL A 280 -11.70 -7.61 -10.97
CA VAL A 280 -11.55 -7.29 -12.41
C VAL A 280 -10.56 -6.14 -12.63
N CYS A 281 -10.59 -5.11 -11.78
CA CYS A 281 -9.62 -4.03 -11.87
C CYS A 281 -8.19 -4.53 -11.59
N ILE A 282 -7.98 -5.36 -10.58
CA ILE A 282 -6.67 -5.94 -10.28
C ILE A 282 -6.16 -6.76 -11.46
N SER A 283 -7.03 -7.57 -12.08
CA SER A 283 -6.71 -8.29 -13.31
C SER A 283 -6.32 -7.35 -14.45
N ASN A 284 -7.04 -6.23 -14.64
CA ASN A 284 -6.66 -5.22 -15.65
C ASN A 284 -5.27 -4.63 -15.38
N LEU A 285 -4.89 -4.42 -14.10
CA LEU A 285 -3.56 -3.93 -13.75
C LEU A 285 -2.48 -4.96 -14.07
N ILE A 286 -2.69 -6.24 -13.71
CA ILE A 286 -1.77 -7.33 -14.04
C ILE A 286 -1.65 -7.47 -15.56
N LEU A 287 -2.77 -7.49 -16.29
CA LEU A 287 -2.77 -7.57 -17.74
C LEU A 287 -2.05 -6.37 -18.38
N SER A 288 -2.26 -5.15 -17.88
CA SER A 288 -1.53 -3.97 -18.35
C SER A 288 -0.02 -4.18 -18.31
N LEU A 289 0.47 -4.78 -17.21
CA LEU A 289 1.89 -5.05 -17.03
C LEU A 289 2.40 -6.13 -17.99
N ILE A 290 1.73 -7.28 -18.10
CA ILE A 290 2.18 -8.39 -18.96
C ILE A 290 2.04 -8.10 -20.46
N TYR A 291 1.13 -7.20 -20.84
CA TYR A 291 1.07 -6.69 -22.22
C TYR A 291 2.19 -5.71 -22.55
N ARG A 292 2.80 -5.07 -21.54
CA ARG A 292 3.85 -4.07 -21.74
C ARG A 292 5.26 -4.65 -21.61
N PHE A 293 5.48 -5.60 -20.68
CA PHE A 293 6.80 -6.07 -20.28
C PHE A 293 6.98 -7.56 -20.52
N ARG A 294 8.24 -7.95 -20.74
CA ARG A 294 8.68 -9.34 -20.76
C ARG A 294 9.06 -9.80 -19.34
N PRO A 295 9.20 -11.11 -19.10
CA PRO A 295 9.57 -11.65 -17.78
C PRO A 295 10.96 -11.21 -17.27
N ASP A 296 11.87 -10.76 -18.15
CA ASP A 296 13.18 -10.20 -17.78
C ASP A 296 13.12 -8.71 -17.45
N GLU A 297 12.02 -8.03 -17.79
CA GLU A 297 11.80 -6.60 -17.54
C GLU A 297 10.90 -6.36 -16.32
N LEU A 298 10.02 -7.32 -16.01
CA LEU A 298 9.05 -7.24 -14.93
C LEU A 298 8.91 -8.59 -14.22
N GLU A 299 8.92 -8.56 -12.92
CA GLU A 299 8.66 -9.68 -12.02
C GLU A 299 7.44 -9.41 -11.16
N LEU A 300 6.64 -10.44 -10.92
CA LEU A 300 5.42 -10.37 -10.11
C LEU A 300 5.54 -11.22 -8.85
N VAL A 301 5.03 -10.69 -7.75
CA VAL A 301 4.74 -11.42 -6.50
C VAL A 301 3.25 -11.27 -6.23
N LEU A 302 2.53 -12.38 -6.26
CA LEU A 302 1.08 -12.41 -6.06
C LEU A 302 0.76 -13.09 -4.73
N ILE A 303 -0.03 -12.42 -3.88
CA ILE A 303 -0.48 -12.93 -2.58
C ILE A 303 -2.00 -12.99 -2.58
N ASP A 304 -2.54 -14.22 -2.45
CA ASP A 304 -3.97 -14.52 -2.44
C ASP A 304 -4.31 -15.50 -1.30
N PRO A 305 -4.61 -14.99 -0.10
CA PRO A 305 -4.92 -15.84 1.05
C PRO A 305 -6.19 -16.68 0.87
N LYS A 306 -7.06 -16.32 -0.08
CA LYS A 306 -8.34 -17.01 -0.34
C LYS A 306 -8.24 -18.09 -1.41
N ILE A 307 -7.17 -18.14 -2.20
CA ILE A 307 -6.96 -19.10 -3.29
C ILE A 307 -8.05 -19.01 -4.38
N VAL A 308 -8.53 -17.82 -4.68
CA VAL A 308 -9.64 -17.61 -5.62
C VAL A 308 -9.21 -16.77 -6.82
N GLU A 309 -8.70 -15.56 -6.55
CA GLU A 309 -8.53 -14.53 -7.57
C GLU A 309 -7.27 -14.74 -8.44
N PHE A 310 -6.17 -15.23 -7.82
CA PHE A 310 -4.89 -15.37 -8.53
C PHE A 310 -4.57 -16.79 -8.97
N ALA A 311 -5.46 -17.75 -8.73
CA ALA A 311 -5.27 -19.13 -9.19
C ALA A 311 -5.10 -19.21 -10.72
N ILE A 312 -5.75 -18.33 -11.47
CA ILE A 312 -5.69 -18.24 -12.94
C ILE A 312 -4.29 -17.85 -13.45
N TYR A 313 -3.51 -17.07 -12.66
CA TYR A 313 -2.15 -16.63 -13.01
C TYR A 313 -1.07 -17.63 -12.59
N ARG A 314 -1.43 -18.79 -12.04
CA ARG A 314 -0.47 -19.81 -11.63
C ARG A 314 0.45 -20.16 -12.80
N ASP A 315 1.75 -20.29 -12.52
CA ASP A 315 2.82 -20.60 -13.49
C ASP A 315 3.02 -19.56 -14.61
N LEU A 316 2.57 -18.31 -14.42
CA LEU A 316 2.88 -17.22 -15.34
C LEU A 316 4.42 -16.98 -15.35
N PRO A 317 5.08 -16.82 -16.51
CA PRO A 317 6.54 -16.62 -16.59
C PRO A 317 7.10 -15.44 -15.80
N HIS A 318 6.27 -14.43 -15.51
CA HIS A 318 6.65 -13.26 -14.74
C HIS A 318 6.71 -13.51 -13.22
N LEU A 319 6.20 -14.65 -12.72
CA LEU A 319 6.19 -14.95 -11.29
C LEU A 319 7.58 -15.37 -10.82
N ILE A 320 8.07 -14.74 -9.75
CA ILE A 320 9.33 -15.10 -9.08
C ILE A 320 9.16 -16.08 -7.92
N HIS A 321 7.92 -16.33 -7.55
CA HIS A 321 7.48 -17.30 -6.55
C HIS A 321 6.08 -17.82 -6.97
N PRO A 322 5.70 -19.07 -6.67
CA PRO A 322 4.31 -19.49 -6.80
C PRO A 322 3.37 -18.51 -6.09
N VAL A 323 2.11 -18.42 -6.53
CA VAL A 323 1.12 -17.57 -5.84
C VAL A 323 1.09 -17.92 -4.36
N VAL A 324 1.35 -16.93 -3.51
CA VAL A 324 1.44 -17.11 -2.06
C VAL A 324 0.04 -17.16 -1.47
N THR A 325 -0.30 -18.27 -0.83
CA THR A 325 -1.64 -18.50 -0.28
C THR A 325 -1.66 -18.60 1.26
N ASP A 326 -0.52 -18.93 1.85
CA ASP A 326 -0.38 -19.02 3.31
C ASP A 326 0.00 -17.66 3.92
N PRO A 327 -0.70 -17.17 4.96
CA PRO A 327 -0.38 -15.88 5.60
C PRO A 327 1.04 -15.78 6.18
N LYS A 328 1.62 -16.91 6.66
CA LYS A 328 3.00 -16.92 7.16
C LYS A 328 3.99 -16.75 6.03
N GLN A 329 3.75 -17.41 4.90
CA GLN A 329 4.56 -17.23 3.69
C GLN A 329 4.40 -15.80 3.13
N ALA A 330 3.22 -15.19 3.26
CA ALA A 330 3.02 -13.79 2.87
C ALA A 330 3.92 -12.83 3.67
N VAL A 331 4.04 -13.04 4.99
CA VAL A 331 4.98 -12.28 5.83
C VAL A 331 6.43 -12.49 5.38
N GLN A 332 6.80 -13.72 5.04
CA GLN A 332 8.15 -14.03 4.54
C GLN A 332 8.43 -13.36 3.19
N ALA A 333 7.45 -13.36 2.28
CA ALA A 333 7.54 -12.66 1.00
C ALA A 333 7.74 -11.13 1.18
N LEU A 334 7.02 -10.52 2.11
CA LEU A 334 7.19 -9.11 2.45
C LEU A 334 8.58 -8.83 3.03
N LYS A 335 9.08 -9.65 3.94
CA LYS A 335 10.43 -9.54 4.50
C LYS A 335 11.50 -9.75 3.43
N TRP A 336 11.29 -10.69 2.51
CA TRP A 336 12.17 -10.89 1.37
C TRP A 336 12.22 -9.64 0.47
N LEU A 337 11.07 -9.04 0.14
CA LEU A 337 11.02 -7.81 -0.65
C LEU A 337 11.78 -6.65 0.00
N VAL A 338 11.73 -6.53 1.32
CA VAL A 338 12.52 -5.52 2.06
C VAL A 338 14.02 -5.80 1.88
N ARG A 339 14.47 -7.05 2.02
CA ARG A 339 15.89 -7.40 1.78
C ARG A 339 16.31 -7.15 0.33
N GLU A 340 15.47 -7.50 -0.63
CA GLU A 340 15.73 -7.22 -2.06
C GLU A 340 15.82 -5.73 -2.33
N MET A 341 14.97 -4.92 -1.69
CA MET A 341 15.05 -3.46 -1.74
C MET A 341 16.43 -2.97 -1.25
N GLU A 342 16.88 -3.44 -0.09
CA GLU A 342 18.18 -3.08 0.49
C GLU A 342 19.35 -3.53 -0.40
N ARG A 343 19.29 -4.75 -0.91
CA ARG A 343 20.27 -5.26 -1.88
C ARG A 343 20.35 -4.38 -3.12
N ARG A 344 19.19 -3.97 -3.66
CA ARG A 344 19.15 -3.08 -4.84
C ARG A 344 19.74 -1.71 -4.53
N TYR A 345 19.51 -1.15 -3.34
CA TYR A 345 20.16 0.10 -2.94
C TYR A 345 21.68 -0.02 -2.96
N SER A 346 22.25 -1.11 -2.46
CA SER A 346 23.69 -1.37 -2.51
C SER A 346 24.20 -1.43 -3.96
N VAL A 347 23.49 -2.17 -4.82
CA VAL A 347 23.82 -2.30 -6.25
C VAL A 347 23.76 -0.95 -6.99
N LEU A 348 22.75 -0.12 -6.70
CA LEU A 348 22.63 1.21 -7.27
C LEU A 348 23.78 2.13 -6.82
N ALA A 349 24.16 2.06 -5.54
CA ALA A 349 25.26 2.82 -4.96
C ALA A 349 26.61 2.43 -5.60
N GLU A 350 26.90 1.13 -5.76
CA GLU A 350 28.10 0.63 -6.44
C GLU A 350 28.24 1.19 -7.87
N LYS A 351 27.11 1.30 -8.57
CA LYS A 351 27.07 1.86 -9.94
C LYS A 351 26.92 3.38 -9.97
N SER A 352 26.86 4.05 -8.82
CA SER A 352 26.72 5.52 -8.69
C SER A 352 25.48 6.06 -9.43
N VAL A 353 24.36 5.37 -9.34
CA VAL A 353 23.08 5.75 -9.94
C VAL A 353 22.01 5.96 -8.87
N ARG A 354 20.99 6.79 -9.15
CA ARG A 354 19.98 7.19 -8.16
C ARG A 354 18.72 6.36 -8.18
N ASN A 355 18.44 5.66 -9.29
CA ASN A 355 17.21 4.89 -9.47
C ASN A 355 17.41 3.75 -10.48
N LEU A 356 16.39 2.87 -10.56
CA LEU A 356 16.39 1.71 -11.45
C LEU A 356 16.51 2.11 -12.93
N ALA A 357 15.82 3.15 -13.37
CA ALA A 357 15.88 3.60 -14.77
C ALA A 357 17.32 4.00 -15.15
N GLY A 358 17.99 4.78 -14.30
CA GLY A 358 19.40 5.15 -14.47
C GLY A 358 20.34 3.93 -14.46
N TYR A 359 20.07 2.95 -13.57
CA TYR A 359 20.82 1.69 -13.55
C TYR A 359 20.66 0.92 -14.86
N ASN A 360 19.43 0.74 -15.31
CA ASN A 360 19.15 -0.01 -16.54
C ASN A 360 19.67 0.69 -17.81
N ALA A 361 19.65 2.02 -17.85
CA ALA A 361 20.29 2.78 -18.93
C ALA A 361 21.80 2.55 -18.96
N LYS A 362 22.46 2.58 -17.79
CA LYS A 362 23.88 2.31 -17.64
C LYS A 362 24.21 0.84 -17.97
N ALA A 363 23.35 -0.09 -17.57
CA ALA A 363 23.50 -1.51 -17.90
C ALA A 363 23.54 -1.77 -19.42
N VAL A 364 22.71 -1.07 -20.19
CA VAL A 364 22.74 -1.14 -21.66
C VAL A 364 24.04 -0.55 -22.22
N ALA A 365 24.51 0.57 -21.68
CA ALA A 365 25.70 1.25 -22.17
C ALA A 365 27.00 0.48 -21.85
N GLU A 366 27.08 -0.15 -20.69
CA GLU A 366 28.28 -0.85 -20.19
C GLU A 366 28.22 -2.37 -20.35
N GLY A 367 27.11 -2.97 -20.82
CA GLY A 367 26.99 -4.38 -21.14
C GLY A 367 26.83 -5.31 -19.93
N PHE A 368 26.26 -4.84 -18.82
CA PHE A 368 25.91 -5.69 -17.69
C PHE A 368 24.39 -5.96 -17.58
N ALA A 369 23.98 -6.87 -16.68
CA ALA A 369 22.59 -7.29 -16.56
C ALA A 369 21.69 -6.16 -16.03
N LYS A 370 20.52 -5.96 -16.67
CA LYS A 370 19.45 -5.10 -16.16
C LYS A 370 18.80 -5.70 -14.91
N LEU A 371 18.18 -4.85 -14.11
CA LEU A 371 17.29 -5.26 -13.03
C LEU A 371 15.83 -5.08 -13.48
N PRO A 372 14.97 -6.09 -13.29
CA PRO A 372 13.54 -5.98 -13.57
C PRO A 372 12.83 -5.09 -12.55
N TYR A 373 11.69 -4.51 -12.93
CA TYR A 373 10.73 -4.02 -11.95
C TYR A 373 10.15 -5.19 -11.15
N ILE A 374 9.80 -4.98 -9.89
CA ILE A 374 9.04 -5.95 -9.09
C ILE A 374 7.72 -5.31 -8.69
N VAL A 375 6.61 -5.99 -8.97
CA VAL A 375 5.29 -5.56 -8.53
C VAL A 375 4.69 -6.63 -7.62
N LEU A 376 4.47 -6.24 -6.36
CA LEU A 376 3.71 -7.01 -5.39
C LEU A 376 2.22 -6.67 -5.52
N VAL A 377 1.37 -7.68 -5.62
CA VAL A 377 -0.09 -7.51 -5.57
C VAL A 377 -0.66 -8.39 -4.45
N ILE A 378 -1.41 -7.78 -3.53
CA ILE A 378 -2.14 -8.46 -2.45
C ILE A 378 -3.63 -8.29 -2.72
N ASP A 379 -4.35 -9.40 -2.91
CA ASP A 379 -5.79 -9.36 -3.18
C ASP A 379 -6.60 -8.98 -1.94
N GLU A 380 -6.27 -9.54 -0.77
CA GLU A 380 -7.01 -9.29 0.47
C GLU A 380 -6.07 -9.00 1.64
N LEU A 381 -5.82 -7.72 1.86
CA LEU A 381 -4.96 -7.26 2.96
C LEU A 381 -5.57 -7.58 4.33
N ALA A 382 -6.91 -7.56 4.45
CA ALA A 382 -7.59 -7.79 5.73
C ALA A 382 -7.25 -9.16 6.32
N ASP A 383 -7.15 -10.21 5.52
CA ASP A 383 -6.88 -11.56 6.00
C ASP A 383 -5.45 -11.69 6.56
N LEU A 384 -4.50 -10.95 6.00
CA LEU A 384 -3.13 -10.86 6.53
C LEU A 384 -3.07 -10.04 7.82
N MET A 385 -3.76 -8.89 7.86
CA MET A 385 -3.80 -8.01 9.04
C MET A 385 -4.51 -8.66 10.23
N MET A 386 -5.48 -9.54 9.99
CA MET A 386 -6.15 -10.29 11.07
C MET A 386 -5.25 -11.37 11.67
N THR A 387 -4.28 -11.87 10.92
CA THR A 387 -3.41 -12.98 11.35
C THR A 387 -2.12 -12.47 12.00
N ALA A 388 -1.48 -11.45 11.42
CA ALA A 388 -0.14 -10.99 11.81
C ALA A 388 0.03 -9.48 11.51
N ALA A 389 -0.82 -8.63 12.10
CA ALA A 389 -0.90 -7.20 11.77
C ALA A 389 0.47 -6.48 11.77
N GLN A 390 1.24 -6.60 12.84
CA GLN A 390 2.52 -5.91 12.98
C GLN A 390 3.59 -6.44 12.00
N ASP A 391 3.62 -7.75 11.77
CA ASP A 391 4.54 -8.40 10.84
C ASP A 391 4.23 -8.09 9.37
N VAL A 392 3.01 -7.68 9.07
CA VAL A 392 2.55 -7.26 7.74
C VAL A 392 2.71 -5.76 7.55
N GLU A 393 2.25 -4.95 8.51
CA GLU A 393 2.24 -3.49 8.40
C GLU A 393 3.65 -2.90 8.32
N THR A 394 4.58 -3.39 9.16
CA THR A 394 5.96 -2.86 9.22
C THR A 394 6.70 -3.01 7.89
N PRO A 395 6.79 -4.20 7.25
CA PRO A 395 7.44 -4.31 5.94
C PRO A 395 6.70 -3.54 4.84
N ILE A 396 5.36 -3.52 4.84
CA ILE A 396 4.57 -2.76 3.88
C ILE A 396 4.89 -1.25 3.98
N ALA A 397 4.92 -0.71 5.18
CA ALA A 397 5.28 0.69 5.40
C ALA A 397 6.70 1.00 4.93
N ARG A 398 7.67 0.11 5.22
CA ARG A 398 9.06 0.27 4.82
C ARG A 398 9.22 0.22 3.29
N LEU A 399 8.57 -0.73 2.63
CA LEU A 399 8.53 -0.80 1.17
C LEU A 399 7.92 0.48 0.58
N ALA A 400 6.77 0.92 1.09
CA ALA A 400 6.10 2.10 0.56
C ALA A 400 6.92 3.40 0.71
N GLN A 401 7.74 3.51 1.75
CA GLN A 401 8.59 4.68 1.98
C GLN A 401 9.85 4.68 1.11
N MET A 402 10.43 3.53 0.82
CA MET A 402 11.79 3.46 0.28
C MET A 402 11.90 2.76 -1.07
N SER A 403 10.96 1.90 -1.48
CA SER A 403 11.19 1.00 -2.61
C SER A 403 11.03 1.63 -4.01
N ARG A 404 10.47 2.85 -4.10
CA ARG A 404 10.24 3.55 -5.38
C ARG A 404 11.49 3.66 -6.24
N ALA A 405 12.60 4.11 -5.66
CA ALA A 405 13.83 4.34 -6.42
C ALA A 405 14.45 3.05 -6.96
N VAL A 406 14.25 1.93 -6.29
CA VAL A 406 14.79 0.63 -6.66
C VAL A 406 13.83 -0.21 -7.53
N GLY A 407 12.70 0.36 -7.95
CA GLY A 407 11.74 -0.26 -8.87
C GLY A 407 10.93 -1.40 -8.25
N ILE A 408 10.61 -1.33 -6.96
CA ILE A 408 9.70 -2.25 -6.29
C ILE A 408 8.43 -1.48 -5.95
N HIS A 409 7.28 -1.96 -6.43
CA HIS A 409 5.99 -1.31 -6.28
C HIS A 409 4.98 -2.26 -5.68
N THR A 410 3.98 -1.72 -4.98
CA THR A 410 2.99 -2.52 -4.26
C THR A 410 1.57 -2.06 -4.59
N VAL A 411 0.69 -3.02 -4.84
CA VAL A 411 -0.74 -2.84 -4.99
C VAL A 411 -1.42 -3.63 -3.88
N LEU A 412 -2.03 -2.93 -2.93
CA LEU A 412 -2.77 -3.53 -1.83
C LEU A 412 -4.26 -3.45 -2.11
N ALA A 413 -4.95 -4.57 -1.99
CA ALA A 413 -6.39 -4.57 -2.14
C ALA A 413 -7.10 -5.16 -0.91
N THR A 414 -8.36 -4.75 -0.68
CA THR A 414 -9.19 -5.28 0.39
C THR A 414 -10.68 -5.13 0.08
N GLN A 415 -11.47 -6.11 0.49
CA GLN A 415 -12.94 -6.05 0.50
C GLN A 415 -13.49 -5.53 1.84
N ARG A 416 -12.62 -5.36 2.86
CA ARG A 416 -12.98 -4.91 4.22
C ARG A 416 -12.27 -3.59 4.56
N PRO A 417 -12.78 -2.46 4.07
CA PRO A 417 -12.14 -1.15 4.26
C PRO A 417 -12.37 -0.58 5.67
N SER A 418 -11.97 -1.32 6.70
CA SER A 418 -12.02 -0.86 8.09
C SER A 418 -10.74 -0.14 8.51
N VAL A 419 -10.79 0.66 9.56
CA VAL A 419 -9.63 1.38 10.12
C VAL A 419 -8.55 0.46 10.67
N ASN A 420 -8.90 -0.78 11.02
CA ASN A 420 -7.93 -1.79 11.48
C ASN A 420 -7.17 -2.44 10.32
N VAL A 421 -7.67 -2.35 9.10
CA VAL A 421 -7.04 -2.86 7.87
C VAL A 421 -6.33 -1.72 7.14
N ILE A 422 -7.01 -0.60 6.93
CA ILE A 422 -6.48 0.60 6.30
C ILE A 422 -6.07 1.57 7.42
N THR A 423 -4.94 1.29 8.03
CA THR A 423 -4.40 2.05 9.15
C THR A 423 -3.90 3.44 8.73
N GLY A 424 -3.63 4.31 9.70
CA GLY A 424 -3.02 5.61 9.43
C GLY A 424 -1.65 5.50 8.73
N ILE A 425 -0.87 4.48 9.09
CA ILE A 425 0.45 4.20 8.49
C ILE A 425 0.31 3.82 7.01
N ILE A 426 -0.62 2.92 6.68
CA ILE A 426 -0.92 2.54 5.30
C ILE A 426 -1.39 3.76 4.51
N LYS A 427 -2.35 4.53 5.02
CA LYS A 427 -2.87 5.73 4.34
C LYS A 427 -1.82 6.78 4.06
N ALA A 428 -0.89 7.00 4.98
CA ALA A 428 0.19 7.98 4.83
C ALA A 428 1.17 7.60 3.69
N ASN A 429 1.34 6.30 3.44
CA ASN A 429 2.32 5.78 2.49
C ASN A 429 1.71 5.33 1.14
N TYR A 430 0.38 5.26 1.05
CA TYR A 430 -0.37 4.91 -0.17
C TYR A 430 -1.24 6.09 -0.62
N PRO A 431 -0.66 7.09 -1.27
CA PRO A 431 -1.38 8.29 -1.69
C PRO A 431 -2.31 8.03 -2.90
N THR A 432 -2.02 7.00 -3.69
CA THR A 432 -2.86 6.55 -4.81
C THR A 432 -3.94 5.63 -4.28
N ARG A 433 -5.20 6.07 -4.34
CA ARG A 433 -6.31 5.30 -3.78
C ARG A 433 -7.42 5.13 -4.77
N ILE A 434 -7.97 3.94 -4.82
CA ILE A 434 -9.09 3.55 -5.67
C ILE A 434 -10.15 2.94 -4.77
N ALA A 435 -11.35 3.50 -4.78
CA ALA A 435 -12.49 2.91 -4.10
C ALA A 435 -13.57 2.55 -5.11
N PHE A 436 -13.89 1.28 -5.18
CA PHE A 436 -15.12 0.77 -5.77
C PHE A 436 -16.29 0.98 -4.82
N GLN A 437 -17.49 0.54 -5.20
CA GLN A 437 -18.65 0.61 -4.33
C GLN A 437 -18.37 -0.02 -2.96
N VAL A 438 -18.71 0.71 -1.90
CA VAL A 438 -18.61 0.28 -0.49
C VAL A 438 -19.98 0.36 0.20
N ALA A 439 -20.12 -0.31 1.35
CA ALA A 439 -21.40 -0.41 2.05
C ALA A 439 -21.82 0.90 2.74
N SER A 440 -20.87 1.74 3.16
CA SER A 440 -21.16 2.93 3.96
C SER A 440 -20.27 4.12 3.65
N GLN A 441 -20.72 5.33 4.06
CA GLN A 441 -19.90 6.54 4.02
C GLN A 441 -18.67 6.46 4.91
N ILE A 442 -18.72 5.65 5.97
CA ILE A 442 -17.57 5.45 6.86
C ILE A 442 -16.47 4.72 6.10
N ASP A 443 -16.83 3.67 5.36
CA ASP A 443 -15.90 2.92 4.52
C ASP A 443 -15.30 3.81 3.43
N SER A 444 -16.14 4.64 2.77
CA SER A 444 -15.66 5.60 1.77
C SER A 444 -14.60 6.54 2.36
N ARG A 445 -14.87 7.10 3.55
CA ARG A 445 -13.91 7.98 4.24
C ARG A 445 -12.65 7.22 4.69
N THR A 446 -12.77 5.97 5.07
CA THR A 446 -11.62 5.17 5.47
C THR A 446 -10.65 5.00 4.31
N VAL A 447 -11.14 4.79 3.09
CA VAL A 447 -10.30 4.64 1.90
C VAL A 447 -9.84 5.98 1.33
N LEU A 448 -10.80 6.90 1.07
CA LEU A 448 -10.59 8.10 0.24
C LEU A 448 -10.41 9.39 1.04
N ASP A 449 -10.56 9.35 2.37
CA ASP A 449 -10.72 10.54 3.23
C ASP A 449 -11.91 11.44 2.80
N GLY A 450 -12.81 10.89 1.98
CA GLY A 450 -13.96 11.56 1.39
C GLY A 450 -15.18 10.66 1.22
N LYS A 451 -16.35 11.27 0.96
CA LYS A 451 -17.60 10.57 0.66
C LYS A 451 -17.69 10.24 -0.84
N GLY A 452 -18.60 9.34 -1.19
CA GLY A 452 -19.09 9.13 -2.55
C GLY A 452 -18.90 7.70 -3.07
N ALA A 453 -18.03 6.89 -2.48
CA ALA A 453 -17.89 5.50 -2.90
C ALA A 453 -19.12 4.64 -2.53
N GLU A 454 -19.90 5.05 -1.54
CA GLU A 454 -21.19 4.42 -1.17
C GLU A 454 -22.28 4.63 -2.23
N ALA A 455 -22.15 5.67 -3.05
CA ALA A 455 -23.12 6.02 -4.11
C ALA A 455 -22.73 5.46 -5.49
N LEU A 456 -21.65 4.70 -5.59
CA LEU A 456 -21.21 4.06 -6.83
C LEU A 456 -22.15 2.92 -7.26
N GLN A 457 -22.16 2.64 -8.57
CA GLN A 457 -23.09 1.66 -9.16
C GLN A 457 -22.56 0.21 -9.15
N GLY A 458 -21.34 -0.02 -8.62
CA GLY A 458 -20.67 -1.32 -8.70
C GLY A 458 -20.22 -1.69 -10.11
N ARG A 459 -19.83 -2.94 -10.33
CA ARG A 459 -19.42 -3.49 -11.64
C ARG A 459 -18.35 -2.64 -12.34
N GLY A 460 -17.33 -2.20 -11.59
CA GLY A 460 -16.20 -1.42 -12.11
C GLY A 460 -16.35 0.10 -12.04
N ASP A 461 -17.48 0.62 -11.52
CA ASP A 461 -17.62 2.03 -11.22
C ASP A 461 -16.80 2.37 -9.96
N MET A 462 -15.90 3.34 -10.06
CA MET A 462 -14.94 3.64 -9.01
C MET A 462 -14.64 5.13 -8.85
N LEU A 463 -14.16 5.49 -7.68
CA LEU A 463 -13.55 6.79 -7.40
C LEU A 463 -12.03 6.60 -7.28
N PHE A 464 -11.32 7.38 -8.05
CA PHE A 464 -9.86 7.43 -8.06
C PHE A 464 -9.37 8.71 -7.40
N SER A 465 -8.46 8.58 -6.42
CA SER A 465 -7.74 9.68 -5.78
C SER A 465 -6.30 9.66 -6.30
N PRO A 466 -5.96 10.49 -7.29
CA PRO A 466 -4.60 10.60 -7.78
C PRO A 466 -3.71 11.29 -6.74
N PRO A 467 -2.41 10.92 -6.64
CA PRO A 467 -1.50 11.54 -5.71
C PRO A 467 -1.33 13.04 -5.99
N GLY A 468 -1.42 13.87 -4.93
CA GLY A 468 -1.15 15.30 -5.00
C GLY A 468 -2.25 16.19 -5.59
N LEU A 469 -3.33 15.65 -6.14
CA LEU A 469 -4.39 16.47 -6.76
C LEU A 469 -5.54 16.83 -5.81
N GLY A 470 -5.67 16.18 -4.65
CA GLY A 470 -6.67 16.49 -3.62
C GLY A 470 -8.14 16.38 -4.05
N ARG A 471 -8.42 15.80 -5.22
CA ARG A 471 -9.77 15.67 -5.79
C ARG A 471 -10.02 14.27 -6.32
N LEU A 472 -11.24 13.79 -6.11
CA LEU A 472 -11.68 12.48 -6.59
C LEU A 472 -12.12 12.56 -8.06
N GLN A 473 -11.72 11.56 -8.85
CA GLN A 473 -12.16 11.37 -10.22
C GLN A 473 -13.02 10.11 -10.28
N ARG A 474 -14.20 10.19 -10.92
CA ARG A 474 -15.02 9.02 -11.18
C ARG A 474 -14.58 8.36 -12.46
N LEU A 475 -14.29 7.07 -12.40
CA LEU A 475 -13.85 6.27 -13.53
C LEU A 475 -14.68 4.99 -13.63
N GLN A 476 -14.78 4.45 -14.85
CA GLN A 476 -15.31 3.12 -15.12
C GLN A 476 -14.15 2.20 -15.50
N ALA A 477 -13.87 1.18 -14.70
CA ALA A 477 -12.89 0.15 -15.03
C ALA A 477 -13.39 -0.69 -16.24
N PRO A 478 -12.50 -1.08 -17.17
CA PRO A 478 -12.85 -1.99 -18.22
C PRO A 478 -13.10 -3.39 -17.65
N PHE A 479 -13.89 -4.16 -18.37
CA PHE A 479 -14.22 -5.54 -18.05
C PHE A 479 -13.36 -6.49 -18.89
N VAL A 480 -12.84 -7.51 -18.24
CA VAL A 480 -12.20 -8.69 -18.84
C VAL A 480 -12.81 -9.91 -18.14
N ASP A 481 -13.13 -10.96 -18.89
CA ASP A 481 -13.62 -12.19 -18.30
C ASP A 481 -12.50 -13.22 -18.04
N ASP A 482 -12.83 -14.25 -17.25
CA ASP A 482 -11.84 -15.26 -16.87
C ASP A 482 -11.34 -16.07 -18.07
N ALA A 483 -12.18 -16.30 -19.09
CA ALA A 483 -11.78 -17.03 -20.29
C ALA A 483 -10.74 -16.24 -21.12
N GLU A 484 -10.87 -14.91 -21.19
CA GLU A 484 -9.87 -14.04 -21.82
C GLU A 484 -8.55 -14.08 -21.07
N ILE A 485 -8.59 -14.01 -19.72
CA ILE A 485 -7.39 -14.08 -18.87
C ILE A 485 -6.71 -15.46 -19.03
N GLU A 486 -7.48 -16.54 -18.98
CA GLU A 486 -6.97 -17.90 -19.14
C GLU A 486 -6.30 -18.12 -20.50
N ALA A 487 -6.91 -17.63 -21.58
CA ALA A 487 -6.32 -17.69 -22.91
C ALA A 487 -4.98 -16.94 -23.00
N ILE A 488 -4.88 -15.76 -22.37
CA ILE A 488 -3.65 -14.96 -22.31
C ILE A 488 -2.57 -15.71 -21.52
N VAL A 489 -2.89 -16.14 -20.30
CA VAL A 489 -1.95 -16.83 -19.41
C VAL A 489 -1.46 -18.13 -20.06
N THR A 490 -2.36 -18.93 -20.65
CA THR A 490 -2.03 -20.17 -21.37
C THR A 490 -1.07 -19.91 -22.51
N SER A 491 -1.31 -18.85 -23.31
CA SER A 491 -0.43 -18.49 -24.43
C SER A 491 0.99 -18.10 -23.98
N LEU A 492 1.14 -17.51 -22.79
CA LEU A 492 2.44 -17.15 -22.23
C LEU A 492 3.16 -18.32 -21.58
N LYS A 493 2.43 -19.19 -20.88
CA LYS A 493 2.95 -20.44 -20.29
C LYS A 493 3.47 -21.41 -21.36
N ALA A 494 2.85 -21.43 -22.53
CA ALA A 494 3.32 -22.25 -23.66
C ALA A 494 4.68 -21.78 -24.22
N GLN A 495 5.06 -20.52 -24.00
CA GLN A 495 6.33 -19.97 -24.49
C GLN A 495 7.48 -20.14 -23.49
N LEU A 496 7.23 -19.87 -22.21
CA LEU A 496 8.24 -19.89 -21.16
C LEU A 496 7.65 -20.44 -19.86
N ALA A 497 8.41 -21.30 -19.17
CA ALA A 497 8.08 -21.71 -17.81
C ALA A 497 8.51 -20.64 -16.79
N PRO A 498 7.82 -20.51 -15.64
CA PRO A 498 8.22 -19.58 -14.59
C PRO A 498 9.59 -19.97 -14.00
N ARG A 499 10.35 -18.99 -13.57
CA ARG A 499 11.64 -19.19 -12.88
C ARG A 499 11.53 -18.72 -11.45
N TYR A 500 11.06 -19.60 -10.57
CA TYR A 500 10.92 -19.30 -9.15
C TYR A 500 12.29 -19.16 -8.50
N ARG A 501 12.74 -17.93 -8.27
CA ARG A 501 14.04 -17.62 -7.66
C ARG A 501 13.96 -17.28 -6.18
N VAL A 502 12.76 -17.21 -5.63
CA VAL A 502 12.51 -16.87 -4.24
C VAL A 502 12.07 -18.13 -3.50
N GLU A 503 12.88 -18.57 -2.54
CA GLU A 503 12.48 -19.59 -1.57
C GLU A 503 12.05 -18.89 -0.28
N LEU A 504 10.80 -19.06 0.11
CA LEU A 504 10.27 -18.54 1.38
C LEU A 504 10.52 -19.56 2.48
N ARG A 505 11.62 -19.40 3.21
CA ARG A 505 12.00 -20.32 4.31
C ARG A 505 11.45 -19.82 5.65
N PRO A 506 11.04 -20.72 6.56
CA PRO A 506 10.62 -20.34 7.91
C PRO A 506 11.69 -19.56 8.70
N GLU A 507 12.96 -19.72 8.36
CA GLU A 507 14.14 -19.20 9.04
C GLU A 507 14.47 -17.74 8.66
N ASP A 508 13.76 -17.12 7.73
CA ASP A 508 13.98 -15.75 7.27
C ASP A 508 13.50 -14.68 8.30
N VAL A 509 13.57 -14.99 9.59
CA VAL A 509 13.31 -14.03 10.67
C VAL A 509 14.63 -13.33 11.00
N PRO A 510 14.76 -11.98 10.86
CA PRO A 510 15.93 -11.27 11.33
C PRO A 510 16.08 -11.41 12.85
N GLY A 511 17.10 -12.11 13.30
CA GLY A 511 17.37 -12.39 14.70
C GLY A 511 17.58 -13.87 15.02
N ALA A 512 17.29 -14.78 14.10
CA ALA A 512 17.71 -16.16 14.20
C ALA A 512 19.08 -16.34 13.52
N ASN A 513 20.14 -15.89 14.17
CA ASN A 513 21.47 -16.45 13.92
C ASN A 513 21.44 -17.88 14.47
N THR A 514 20.98 -18.81 13.64
CA THR A 514 21.08 -20.23 13.95
C THR A 514 22.45 -20.72 13.50
N ASP A 515 23.35 -20.81 14.44
CA ASP A 515 24.45 -21.75 14.35
C ASP A 515 23.83 -23.16 14.25
N PRO A 516 24.06 -23.94 13.19
CA PRO A 516 23.42 -25.26 13.00
C PRO A 516 23.77 -26.29 14.08
N THR A 517 24.63 -25.95 15.01
CA THR A 517 25.06 -26.84 16.13
C THR A 517 24.27 -26.66 17.42
N LEU A 518 23.42 -25.62 17.51
CA LEU A 518 22.51 -25.43 18.65
C LEU A 518 21.17 -26.12 18.37
N HIS A 519 20.72 -26.99 19.24
CA HIS A 519 19.43 -27.65 19.19
C HIS A 519 18.32 -26.65 18.82
N ALA A 520 17.66 -26.85 17.68
CA ALA A 520 16.66 -25.99 17.10
C ALA A 520 15.69 -25.46 18.15
N GLY A 521 15.70 -24.14 18.42
CA GLY A 521 14.64 -23.43 19.11
C GLY A 521 14.86 -23.04 20.59
N ALA A 522 16.06 -23.11 21.16
CA ALA A 522 16.27 -22.62 22.53
C ALA A 522 16.56 -21.10 22.55
N ASP A 523 15.86 -20.36 23.41
CA ASP A 523 16.20 -18.96 23.67
C ASP A 523 17.67 -18.86 24.18
N PRO A 524 18.52 -18.00 23.59
CA PRO A 524 19.92 -17.83 24.02
C PRO A 524 20.08 -17.56 25.52
N MET A 525 19.07 -17.00 26.16
CA MET A 525 19.07 -16.71 27.59
C MET A 525 18.65 -17.89 28.49
N ILE A 526 18.26 -19.05 27.92
CA ILE A 526 17.81 -20.20 28.73
C ILE A 526 18.93 -20.71 29.63
N LYS A 527 20.17 -20.71 29.18
CA LYS A 527 21.31 -21.11 30.02
C LYS A 527 21.49 -20.19 31.20
N GLU A 528 21.51 -18.89 30.96
CA GLU A 528 21.63 -17.89 32.05
C GLU A 528 20.41 -17.93 32.97
N ALA A 529 19.22 -18.17 32.42
CA ALA A 529 18.01 -18.32 33.21
C ALA A 529 18.06 -19.57 34.11
N LEU A 530 18.51 -20.70 33.58
CA LEU A 530 18.72 -21.95 34.35
C LEU A 530 19.79 -21.80 35.41
N GLU A 531 20.93 -21.18 35.11
CA GLU A 531 21.97 -20.87 36.08
C GLU A 531 21.43 -19.98 37.23
N ALA A 532 20.65 -18.96 36.87
CA ALA A 532 20.07 -18.05 37.83
C ALA A 532 19.06 -18.75 38.77
N ILE A 533 18.14 -19.57 38.24
CA ILE A 533 17.14 -20.27 39.06
C ILE A 533 17.75 -21.40 39.86
N SER A 534 18.75 -22.13 39.33
CA SER A 534 19.45 -23.19 40.06
C SER A 534 20.27 -22.66 41.24
N ALA A 535 20.94 -21.53 41.04
CA ALA A 535 21.69 -20.87 42.11
C ALA A 535 20.80 -20.40 43.26
N ASN A 536 19.53 -20.11 43.02
CA ASN A 536 18.57 -19.63 44.03
C ASN A 536 17.63 -20.73 44.53
N GLY A 537 17.61 -21.90 43.88
CA GLY A 537 16.71 -23.01 44.22
C GLY A 537 15.22 -22.70 44.02
N ARG A 538 14.88 -21.61 43.31
CA ARG A 538 13.50 -21.17 43.09
C ARG A 538 13.28 -20.70 41.68
N ALA A 539 12.48 -21.43 40.91
CA ALA A 539 12.06 -21.06 39.56
C ALA A 539 10.82 -20.15 39.66
N SER A 540 11.01 -18.83 39.53
CA SER A 540 9.91 -17.87 39.46
C SER A 540 10.17 -16.75 38.46
N THR A 541 9.12 -16.33 37.77
CA THR A 541 9.17 -15.25 36.75
C THR A 541 9.69 -13.94 37.33
N SER A 542 9.22 -13.57 38.52
CA SER A 542 9.65 -12.34 39.22
C SER A 542 11.12 -12.36 39.64
N TYR A 543 11.67 -13.55 39.89
CA TYR A 543 13.10 -13.69 40.22
C TYR A 543 13.95 -13.52 38.96
N LEU A 544 13.59 -14.18 37.85
CA LEU A 544 14.27 -14.03 36.56
C LEU A 544 14.27 -12.58 36.07
N GLN A 545 13.12 -11.92 36.16
CA GLN A 545 13.00 -10.51 35.79
C GLN A 545 14.03 -9.62 36.51
N ARG A 546 14.16 -9.80 37.83
CA ARG A 546 15.10 -9.00 38.63
C ARG A 546 16.56 -9.39 38.38
N ARG A 547 16.84 -10.69 38.24
CA ARG A 547 18.21 -11.20 38.13
C ARG A 547 18.82 -10.93 36.76
N LEU A 548 18.04 -11.12 35.67
CA LEU A 548 18.48 -10.93 34.32
C LEU A 548 18.17 -9.52 33.79
N LYS A 549 17.51 -8.66 34.59
CA LYS A 549 17.11 -7.29 34.21
C LYS A 549 16.26 -7.24 32.95
N ILE A 550 15.35 -8.21 32.75
CA ILE A 550 14.46 -8.35 31.59
C ILE A 550 13.02 -7.96 31.97
N GLY A 551 12.21 -7.63 30.96
CA GLY A 551 10.79 -7.36 31.13
C GLY A 551 9.99 -8.60 31.57
N TYR A 552 8.80 -8.39 32.17
CA TYR A 552 7.92 -9.47 32.66
C TYR A 552 7.59 -10.48 31.54
N ASN A 553 7.19 -10.01 30.35
CA ASN A 553 6.83 -10.86 29.23
C ASN A 553 7.99 -11.76 28.78
N ARG A 554 9.21 -11.23 28.77
CA ARG A 554 10.42 -12.01 28.43
C ARG A 554 10.75 -13.07 29.48
N ALA A 555 10.62 -12.71 30.76
CA ALA A 555 10.82 -13.66 31.86
C ALA A 555 9.75 -14.76 31.88
N ALA A 556 8.49 -14.43 31.57
CA ALA A 556 7.40 -15.39 31.43
C ALA A 556 7.64 -16.36 30.28
N SER A 557 8.03 -15.86 29.11
CA SER A 557 8.36 -16.67 27.92
C SER A 557 9.50 -17.65 28.18
N LEU A 558 10.57 -17.24 28.86
CA LEU A 558 11.67 -18.12 29.29
C LEU A 558 11.20 -19.22 30.26
N MET A 559 10.32 -18.88 31.18
CA MET A 559 9.75 -19.86 32.12
C MET A 559 8.87 -20.89 31.43
N GLU A 560 8.07 -20.46 30.45
CA GLU A 560 7.23 -21.35 29.62
C GLU A 560 8.08 -22.29 28.74
N GLU A 561 9.14 -21.76 28.13
CA GLU A 561 10.05 -22.57 27.32
C GLU A 561 10.82 -23.59 28.17
N MET A 562 11.28 -23.20 29.35
CA MET A 562 11.93 -24.14 30.28
C MET A 562 10.99 -25.25 30.75
N GLU A 563 9.69 -24.94 30.94
CA GLU A 563 8.66 -25.93 31.26
C GLU A 563 8.39 -26.88 30.10
N GLN A 564 8.22 -26.36 28.90
CA GLN A 564 8.03 -27.16 27.68
C GLN A 564 9.20 -28.13 27.43
N ARG A 565 10.42 -27.69 27.73
CA ARG A 565 11.64 -28.52 27.63
C ARG A 565 11.85 -29.45 28.82
N ARG A 566 10.95 -29.43 29.81
CA ARG A 566 11.04 -30.20 31.06
C ARG A 566 12.30 -29.91 31.88
N TYR A 567 12.80 -28.69 31.82
CA TYR A 567 13.88 -28.24 32.68
C TYR A 567 13.35 -27.83 34.08
N ILE A 568 12.10 -27.38 34.09
CA ILE A 568 11.37 -27.05 35.35
C ILE A 568 9.96 -27.68 35.28
N GLY A 569 9.37 -27.86 36.45
CA GLY A 569 8.01 -28.38 36.61
C GLY A 569 6.91 -27.37 36.31
N PRO A 570 5.66 -27.84 36.18
CA PRO A 570 4.51 -26.98 35.95
C PRO A 570 4.20 -26.13 37.19
N GLN A 571 3.52 -24.99 36.93
CA GLN A 571 3.08 -24.10 38.02
C GLN A 571 1.97 -24.78 38.82
N VAL A 572 2.22 -25.05 40.11
CA VAL A 572 1.23 -25.60 41.04
C VAL A 572 0.88 -24.54 42.09
N GLY A 573 -0.23 -23.83 41.88
CA GLY A 573 -0.65 -22.75 42.80
C GLY A 573 0.35 -21.60 42.86
N ASN A 574 0.60 -21.07 44.06
CA ASN A 574 1.56 -19.97 44.31
C ASN A 574 2.98 -20.45 44.65
N ASN A 575 3.26 -21.75 44.60
CA ASN A 575 4.56 -22.28 44.92
C ASN A 575 5.57 -22.07 43.80
N PRO A 576 6.87 -21.90 44.10
CA PRO A 576 7.92 -21.94 43.08
C PRO A 576 7.92 -23.28 42.35
N ARG A 577 8.17 -23.27 41.05
CA ARG A 577 8.24 -24.49 40.22
C ARG A 577 9.47 -25.32 40.60
N GLU A 578 9.36 -26.65 40.56
CA GLU A 578 10.47 -27.58 40.79
C GLU A 578 11.49 -27.48 39.66
N ILE A 579 12.78 -27.69 39.96
CA ILE A 579 13.87 -27.65 38.99
C ILE A 579 14.30 -29.10 38.75
N TYR A 580 14.19 -29.57 37.53
CA TYR A 580 14.49 -30.97 37.15
C TYR A 580 15.90 -31.16 36.60
N VAL A 581 16.52 -30.10 36.04
CA VAL A 581 17.80 -30.15 35.35
C VAL A 581 18.76 -29.14 35.99
N GLN A 582 19.99 -29.59 36.30
CA GLN A 582 21.06 -28.70 36.76
C GLN A 582 21.83 -28.12 35.55
N PRO A 583 22.38 -26.89 35.65
CA PRO A 583 23.16 -26.28 34.56
C PRO A 583 24.34 -27.15 34.08
N SER A 584 24.93 -27.97 34.99
CA SER A 584 25.99 -28.93 34.69
C SER A 584 25.55 -30.08 33.78
N ASP A 585 24.26 -30.39 33.73
CA ASP A 585 23.70 -31.50 33.00
C ASP A 585 23.36 -31.11 31.55
N LEU A 586 23.35 -29.81 31.28
CA LEU A 586 23.15 -29.25 29.95
C LEU A 586 24.47 -29.39 29.16
N LYS A 587 24.56 -30.38 28.33
CA LYS A 587 25.57 -30.42 27.26
C LYS A 587 25.20 -29.38 26.20
N LEU A 588 25.36 -28.11 26.54
CA LEU A 588 25.35 -27.00 25.60
C LEU A 588 26.79 -26.81 25.15
N PRO A 589 27.06 -26.75 23.83
CA PRO A 589 28.39 -26.52 23.32
C PRO A 589 29.01 -25.24 23.81
#